data_885baaf051b6c97f6e92c76b113a8248
#
_entry.id   885baaf051b6c97f6e92c76b113a8248
#
_cell.length_a   1.000
_cell.length_b   1.000
_cell.length_c   1.000
_cell.angle_alpha   90.00
_cell.angle_beta   90.00
_cell.angle_gamma   90.00
#
_symmetry.space_group_name_H-M   'P 1'
#
loop_
_entity.id
_entity.type
_entity.pdbx_description
1 polymer ?
#
loop_
_entity_poly.entity_id
_entity_poly.type
_entity_poly.pdbx_seq_one_letter_code
_entity_poly.pdbx_strand_id
1 'polypeptide(L)'
;GRYQRLDNNVSLSYTQLLGSNDVNKDDRDRYQKLVEKQFRNLSYEVKEEVIDGNVAYVTVQVKVCNYSDVLDKYDVIDYDDIDEYHDEVIKGLEKQKEKIVYTIIFELELNKKDEWKVSELSLEEKDKLLGIY
;
A
#
# COMPACT_ATOMS: atom_id res chain seq x y z
N GLY A 1 -4.64 -2.66 14.35
CA GLY A 1 -4.95 -2.35 12.98
C GLY A 1 -4.36 -3.34 12.01
N ARG A 2 -4.54 -3.08 10.76
CA ARG A 2 -4.06 -3.95 9.68
C ARG A 2 -2.54 -4.19 9.77
N TYR A 3 -1.82 -3.17 10.08
CA TYR A 3 -0.37 -3.24 10.16
C TYR A 3 0.11 -4.22 11.24
N GLN A 4 -0.60 -4.28 12.35
CA GLN A 4 -0.28 -5.24 13.41
C GLN A 4 -0.52 -6.68 12.97
N ARG A 5 -1.48 -6.91 12.09
CA ARG A 5 -1.70 -8.25 11.53
C ARG A 5 -0.50 -8.69 10.69
N LEU A 6 0.12 -7.77 9.98
CA LEU A 6 1.34 -8.06 9.24
C LEU A 6 2.47 -8.44 10.18
N ASP A 7 2.60 -7.75 11.31
CA ASP A 7 3.60 -8.07 12.32
C ASP A 7 3.39 -9.46 12.91
N ASN A 8 2.14 -9.91 12.99
CA ASN A 8 1.81 -11.24 13.47
C ASN A 8 1.95 -12.31 12.38
N ASN A 9 2.44 -11.93 11.20
CA ASN A 9 2.67 -12.82 10.09
C ASN A 9 1.39 -13.50 9.58
N VAL A 10 0.25 -12.86 9.79
CA VAL A 10 -1.04 -13.39 9.35
C VAL A 10 -1.34 -12.99 7.91
N SER A 11 -0.90 -11.82 7.50
CA SER A 11 -1.06 -11.34 6.12
C SER A 11 0.21 -10.62 5.68
N LEU A 12 0.36 -10.51 4.36
CA LEU A 12 1.53 -9.92 3.75
C LEU A 12 1.13 -8.62 3.06
N SER A 13 2.05 -7.67 3.00
CA SER A 13 1.88 -6.50 2.17
C SER A 13 1.96 -6.89 0.69
N TYR A 14 1.45 -6.05 -0.20
CA TYR A 14 1.56 -6.31 -1.63
C TYR A 14 3.00 -6.45 -2.09
N THR A 15 3.92 -5.67 -1.53
CA THR A 15 5.33 -5.78 -1.87
C THR A 15 5.89 -7.14 -1.49
N GLN A 16 5.44 -7.72 -0.39
CA GLN A 16 5.82 -9.06 0.03
C GLN A 16 5.16 -10.13 -0.85
N LEU A 17 3.87 -9.96 -1.17
CA LEU A 17 3.16 -10.89 -2.04
C LEU A 17 3.79 -10.97 -3.42
N LEU A 18 4.19 -9.86 -4.00
CA LEU A 18 4.83 -9.81 -5.32
C LEU A 18 6.15 -10.59 -5.34
N GLY A 19 6.84 -10.68 -4.18
CA GLY A 19 8.07 -11.46 -4.06
C GLY A 19 7.88 -12.86 -3.51
N SER A 20 6.64 -13.26 -3.18
CA SER A 20 6.35 -14.55 -2.56
C SER A 20 6.39 -15.69 -3.57
N ASN A 21 6.96 -16.83 -3.15
CA ASN A 21 6.93 -18.05 -3.94
C ASN A 21 5.56 -18.73 -3.93
N ASP A 22 4.65 -18.31 -3.03
CA ASP A 22 3.30 -18.87 -2.91
C ASP A 22 2.35 -18.33 -3.98
N VAL A 23 2.77 -17.30 -4.71
CA VAL A 23 1.95 -16.66 -5.74
C VAL A 23 2.46 -17.12 -7.10
N ASN A 24 1.57 -17.69 -7.92
CA ASN A 24 1.94 -18.07 -9.28
C ASN A 24 2.16 -16.82 -10.16
N LYS A 25 2.77 -17.02 -11.31
CA LYS A 25 3.16 -15.92 -12.18
C LYS A 25 1.96 -15.10 -12.66
N ASP A 26 0.89 -15.75 -13.04
CA ASP A 26 -0.31 -15.06 -13.55
C ASP A 26 -0.95 -14.21 -12.48
N ASP A 27 -1.05 -14.72 -11.27
CA ASP A 27 -1.61 -13.98 -10.14
C ASP A 27 -0.68 -12.85 -9.69
N ARG A 28 0.63 -13.06 -9.76
CA ARG A 28 1.60 -12.01 -9.49
C ARG A 28 1.42 -10.83 -10.44
N ASP A 29 1.22 -11.12 -11.73
CA ASP A 29 0.96 -10.08 -12.73
C ASP A 29 -0.36 -9.35 -12.45
N ARG A 30 -1.38 -10.07 -11.99
CA ARG A 30 -2.65 -9.46 -11.61
C ARG A 30 -2.50 -8.53 -10.41
N TYR A 31 -1.76 -8.94 -9.38
CA TYR A 31 -1.45 -8.08 -8.24
C TYR A 31 -0.66 -6.84 -8.68
N GLN A 32 0.30 -7.02 -9.58
CA GLN A 32 1.09 -5.91 -10.11
C GLN A 32 0.19 -4.87 -10.79
N LYS A 33 -0.79 -5.32 -11.57
CA LYS A 33 -1.74 -4.43 -12.23
C LYS A 33 -2.61 -3.67 -11.24
N LEU A 34 -2.99 -4.32 -10.13
CA LEU A 34 -3.75 -3.67 -9.06
C LEU A 34 -2.92 -2.57 -8.39
N VAL A 35 -1.64 -2.83 -8.14
CA VAL A 35 -0.72 -1.83 -7.58
C VAL A 35 -0.59 -0.64 -8.52
N GLU A 36 -0.37 -0.89 -9.79
CA GLU A 36 -0.24 0.16 -10.80
C GLU A 36 -1.52 0.99 -10.92
N LYS A 37 -2.67 0.33 -10.90
CA LYS A 37 -3.97 1.01 -10.93
C LYS A 37 -4.16 1.89 -9.70
N GLN A 38 -3.77 1.42 -8.51
CA GLN A 38 -3.87 2.18 -7.29
C GLN A 38 -3.05 3.46 -7.37
N PHE A 39 -1.82 3.37 -7.83
CA PHE A 39 -0.97 4.55 -7.97
C PHE A 39 -1.46 5.53 -9.02
N ARG A 40 -2.05 5.05 -10.12
CA ARG A 40 -2.60 5.95 -11.14
C ARG A 40 -3.85 6.69 -10.68
N ASN A 41 -4.64 6.06 -9.82
CA ASN A 41 -5.96 6.58 -9.45
C ASN A 41 -6.01 7.21 -8.07
N LEU A 42 -4.93 7.17 -7.31
CA LEU A 42 -4.91 7.83 -6.02
C LEU A 42 -5.01 9.34 -6.20
N SER A 43 -5.66 9.99 -5.27
CA SER A 43 -5.68 11.43 -5.20
C SER A 43 -5.08 11.88 -3.87
N TYR A 44 -4.61 13.12 -3.82
CA TYR A 44 -3.99 13.61 -2.60
C TYR A 44 -4.24 15.10 -2.43
N GLU A 45 -4.12 15.54 -1.18
CA GLU A 45 -4.21 16.96 -0.82
C GLU A 45 -3.12 17.26 0.20
N VAL A 46 -2.32 18.28 -0.08
CA VAL A 46 -1.30 18.76 0.85
C VAL A 46 -1.97 19.60 1.91
N LYS A 47 -1.80 19.23 3.19
CA LYS A 47 -2.43 19.91 4.32
C LYS A 47 -1.50 20.88 5.04
N GLU A 48 -0.22 20.54 5.12
CA GLU A 48 0.73 21.34 5.88
C GLU A 48 2.14 21.10 5.37
N GLU A 49 2.95 22.15 5.40
CA GLU A 49 4.38 22.07 5.09
C GLU A 49 5.13 22.78 6.20
N VAL A 50 6.13 22.11 6.76
CA VAL A 50 7.03 22.68 7.77
C VAL A 50 8.45 22.50 7.30
N ILE A 51 9.19 23.59 7.20
CA ILE A 51 10.60 23.57 6.80
C ILE A 51 11.46 23.91 8.01
N ASP A 52 12.43 23.05 8.30
CA ASP A 52 13.37 23.23 9.39
C ASP A 52 14.79 22.99 8.86
N GLY A 53 15.46 24.09 8.46
CA GLY A 53 16.80 23.99 7.87
C GLY A 53 16.77 23.21 6.56
N ASN A 54 17.51 22.10 6.52
CA ASN A 54 17.62 21.26 5.33
C ASN A 54 16.61 20.11 5.32
N VAL A 55 15.67 20.11 6.24
CA VAL A 55 14.63 19.08 6.34
C VAL A 55 13.27 19.74 6.23
N ALA A 56 12.36 19.09 5.53
CA ALA A 56 10.98 19.52 5.46
C ALA A 56 10.05 18.36 5.76
N TYR A 57 8.90 18.67 6.32
CA TYR A 57 7.84 17.71 6.62
C TYR A 57 6.58 18.16 5.90
N VAL A 58 6.04 17.31 5.06
CA VAL A 58 4.83 17.61 4.29
C VAL A 58 3.76 16.64 4.69
N THR A 59 2.69 17.16 5.28
CA THR A 59 1.53 16.36 5.67
C THR A 59 0.56 16.29 4.50
N VAL A 60 0.26 15.07 4.06
CA VAL A 60 -0.58 14.82 2.89
C VAL A 60 -1.69 13.88 3.27
N GLN A 61 -2.91 14.18 2.85
CA GLN A 61 -4.00 13.23 2.87
C GLN A 61 -4.09 12.56 1.52
N VAL A 62 -3.98 11.22 1.50
CA VAL A 62 -4.12 10.44 0.28
C VAL A 62 -5.44 9.69 0.31
N LYS A 63 -6.13 9.70 -0.82
CA LYS A 63 -7.36 8.95 -0.99
C LYS A 63 -7.10 7.81 -1.95
N VAL A 64 -7.27 6.59 -1.46
CA VAL A 64 -6.95 5.37 -2.19
C VAL A 64 -8.10 4.40 -2.10
N CYS A 65 -8.11 3.42 -3.00
CA CYS A 65 -9.06 2.31 -2.92
C CYS A 65 -8.78 1.49 -1.65
N ASN A 66 -9.84 1.15 -0.91
CA ASN A 66 -9.72 0.46 0.38
C ASN A 66 -9.50 -1.04 0.18
N TYR A 67 -8.30 -1.41 -0.24
CA TYR A 67 -7.94 -2.81 -0.41
C TYR A 67 -7.84 -3.55 0.91
N SER A 68 -7.52 -2.85 2.00
CA SER A 68 -7.42 -3.50 3.32
C SER A 68 -8.74 -4.11 3.76
N ASP A 69 -9.86 -3.48 3.42
CA ASP A 69 -11.18 -4.02 3.75
C ASP A 69 -11.44 -5.34 3.04
N VAL A 70 -10.98 -5.46 1.79
CA VAL A 70 -11.09 -6.71 1.03
C VAL A 70 -10.21 -7.79 1.65
N LEU A 71 -8.95 -7.46 1.94
CA LEU A 71 -8.01 -8.44 2.51
C LEU A 71 -8.48 -8.99 3.85
N ASP A 72 -9.23 -8.21 4.62
CA ASP A 72 -9.79 -8.66 5.89
C ASP A 72 -10.85 -9.75 5.75
N LYS A 73 -11.44 -9.88 4.58
CA LYS A 73 -12.52 -10.84 4.34
C LYS A 73 -12.02 -12.24 3.98
N TYR A 74 -10.75 -12.37 3.65
CA TYR A 74 -10.18 -13.64 3.17
C TYR A 74 -9.10 -14.14 4.11
N ASP A 75 -9.18 -15.42 4.46
CA ASP A 75 -8.17 -16.08 5.28
C ASP A 75 -7.67 -17.30 4.52
N VAL A 76 -6.37 -17.41 4.38
CA VAL A 76 -5.73 -18.49 3.63
C VAL A 76 -6.09 -19.88 4.19
N ILE A 77 -6.36 -19.98 5.49
CA ILE A 77 -6.71 -21.27 6.10
C ILE A 77 -8.06 -21.80 5.66
N ASP A 78 -8.92 -20.95 5.08
CA ASP A 78 -10.23 -21.37 4.58
C ASP A 78 -10.15 -22.04 3.21
N TYR A 79 -8.96 -22.13 2.64
CA TYR A 79 -8.72 -22.66 1.29
C TYR A 79 -7.78 -23.85 1.31
N ASP A 80 -8.12 -24.89 0.57
CA ASP A 80 -7.23 -26.04 0.40
C ASP A 80 -6.13 -25.78 -0.62
N ASP A 81 -6.40 -24.88 -1.57
CA ASP A 81 -5.49 -24.53 -2.66
C ASP A 81 -5.12 -23.05 -2.56
N ILE A 82 -3.81 -22.79 -2.49
CA ILE A 82 -3.29 -21.42 -2.38
C ILE A 82 -3.65 -20.59 -3.63
N ASP A 83 -3.69 -21.22 -4.80
CA ASP A 83 -4.04 -20.51 -6.03
C ASP A 83 -5.51 -20.09 -6.02
N GLU A 84 -6.40 -20.91 -5.47
CA GLU A 84 -7.80 -20.56 -5.29
C GLU A 84 -7.95 -19.36 -4.34
N TYR A 85 -7.20 -19.35 -3.25
CA TYR A 85 -7.17 -18.24 -2.31
C TYR A 85 -6.81 -16.94 -3.02
N HIS A 86 -5.69 -16.93 -3.74
CA HIS A 86 -5.24 -15.73 -4.44
C HIS A 86 -6.22 -15.28 -5.52
N ASP A 87 -6.81 -16.21 -6.25
CA ASP A 87 -7.80 -15.87 -7.27
C ASP A 87 -9.01 -15.15 -6.66
N GLU A 88 -9.52 -15.65 -5.53
CA GLU A 88 -10.65 -15.03 -4.84
C GLU A 88 -10.30 -13.65 -4.27
N VAL A 89 -9.11 -13.53 -3.67
CA VAL A 89 -8.63 -12.25 -3.15
C VAL A 89 -8.54 -11.22 -4.27
N ILE A 90 -7.92 -11.59 -5.38
CA ILE A 90 -7.74 -10.69 -6.52
C ILE A 90 -9.08 -10.24 -7.08
N LYS A 91 -10.03 -11.16 -7.23
CA LYS A 91 -11.37 -10.81 -7.69
C LYS A 91 -12.05 -9.80 -6.76
N GLY A 92 -11.89 -9.98 -5.46
CA GLY A 92 -12.41 -9.03 -4.48
C GLY A 92 -11.77 -7.65 -4.61
N LEU A 93 -10.45 -7.61 -4.80
CA LEU A 93 -9.72 -6.36 -4.97
C LEU A 93 -10.11 -5.64 -6.26
N GLU A 94 -10.30 -6.39 -7.34
CA GLU A 94 -10.72 -5.83 -8.62
C GLU A 94 -12.12 -5.19 -8.57
N LYS A 95 -12.98 -5.70 -7.68
CA LYS A 95 -14.35 -5.20 -7.51
C LYS A 95 -14.45 -4.04 -6.52
N GLN A 96 -13.42 -3.79 -5.73
CA GLN A 96 -13.49 -2.78 -4.67
C GLN A 96 -13.56 -1.39 -5.26
N LYS A 97 -14.58 -0.63 -4.87
CA LYS A 97 -14.79 0.75 -5.30
C LYS A 97 -14.74 1.75 -4.16
N GLU A 98 -14.81 1.26 -2.93
CA GLU A 98 -14.78 2.13 -1.78
C GLU A 98 -13.40 2.71 -1.57
N LYS A 99 -13.35 3.97 -1.15
CA LYS A 99 -12.11 4.69 -0.91
C LYS A 99 -11.87 4.87 0.59
N ILE A 100 -10.62 5.07 0.93
CA ILE A 100 -10.21 5.40 2.29
C ILE A 100 -9.19 6.52 2.21
N VAL A 101 -9.18 7.37 3.25
CA VAL A 101 -8.24 8.48 3.36
C VAL A 101 -7.23 8.16 4.45
N TYR A 102 -5.96 8.27 4.11
CA TYR A 102 -4.87 8.16 5.07
C TYR A 102 -4.10 9.45 5.14
N THR A 103 -3.56 9.75 6.31
CA THR A 103 -2.64 10.86 6.49
C THR A 103 -1.22 10.31 6.48
N ILE A 104 -0.37 10.90 5.64
CA ILE A 104 1.05 10.55 5.53
C ILE A 104 1.86 11.82 5.74
N ILE A 105 2.91 11.73 6.55
CA ILE A 105 3.87 12.82 6.71
C ILE A 105 5.14 12.41 5.98
N PHE A 106 5.41 13.09 4.88
CA PHE A 106 6.63 12.86 4.10
C PHE A 106 7.75 13.71 4.66
N GLU A 107 8.91 13.08 4.87
CA GLU A 107 10.12 13.77 5.19
C GLU A 107 10.92 14.00 3.92
N LEU A 108 11.38 15.23 3.71
CA LEU A 108 12.21 15.60 2.58
C LEU A 108 13.52 16.17 3.08
N GLU A 109 14.58 15.90 2.34
CA GLU A 109 15.90 16.43 2.65
C GLU A 109 16.40 17.25 1.48
N LEU A 110 17.03 18.40 1.80
CA LEU A 110 17.67 19.24 0.82
C LEU A 110 19.05 18.67 0.50
N ASN A 111 19.28 18.33 -0.76
CA ASN A 111 20.58 17.79 -1.17
C ASN A 111 21.58 18.91 -1.49
N LYS A 112 22.81 18.52 -1.86
CA LYS A 112 23.89 19.47 -2.16
C LYS A 112 23.62 20.32 -3.40
N LYS A 113 22.65 19.93 -4.23
CA LYS A 113 22.25 20.66 -5.45
C LYS A 113 21.06 21.59 -5.20
N ASP A 114 20.73 21.82 -3.91
CA ASP A 114 19.55 22.60 -3.50
C ASP A 114 18.22 22.03 -3.99
N GLU A 115 18.15 20.71 -4.14
CA GLU A 115 16.93 20.02 -4.52
C GLU A 115 16.36 19.27 -3.32
N TRP A 116 15.03 19.36 -3.13
CA TRP A 116 14.33 18.60 -2.11
C TRP A 116 14.06 17.20 -2.62
N LYS A 117 14.42 16.20 -1.82
CA LYS A 117 14.14 14.79 -2.15
C LYS A 117 13.42 14.12 -1.00
N VAL A 118 12.43 13.31 -1.33
CA VAL A 118 11.70 12.51 -0.35
C VAL A 118 12.63 11.46 0.23
N SER A 119 12.68 11.41 1.56
CA SER A 119 13.41 10.36 2.28
C SER A 119 12.74 9.01 2.05
N GLU A 120 13.47 7.93 2.29
CA GLU A 120 12.93 6.59 2.12
C GLU A 120 11.64 6.42 2.93
N LEU A 121 10.61 5.88 2.27
CA LEU A 121 9.31 5.62 2.90
C LEU A 121 9.39 4.40 3.80
N SER A 122 8.74 4.48 4.97
CA SER A 122 8.56 3.34 5.85
C SER A 122 7.59 2.33 5.23
N LEU A 123 7.59 1.11 5.76
CA LEU A 123 6.62 0.10 5.33
C LEU A 123 5.18 0.58 5.57
N GLU A 124 4.93 1.23 6.70
CA GLU A 124 3.61 1.78 7.02
C GLU A 124 3.17 2.80 5.97
N GLU A 125 4.05 3.70 5.57
CA GLU A 125 3.75 4.71 4.56
C GLU A 125 3.47 4.08 3.20
N LYS A 126 4.25 3.05 2.84
CA LYS A 126 4.03 2.29 1.60
C LYS A 126 2.68 1.59 1.62
N ASP A 127 2.31 0.98 2.74
CA ASP A 127 1.04 0.29 2.88
C ASP A 127 -0.14 1.26 2.80
N LYS A 128 -0.01 2.46 3.33
CA LYS A 128 -1.03 3.51 3.18
C LYS A 128 -1.23 3.88 1.72
N LEU A 129 -0.14 4.07 0.98
CA LEU A 129 -0.21 4.40 -0.44
C LEU A 129 -0.84 3.27 -1.27
N LEU A 130 -0.63 2.03 -0.84
CA LEU A 130 -1.21 0.86 -1.49
C LEU A 130 -2.65 0.58 -1.08
N GLY A 131 -3.15 1.24 -0.05
CA GLY A 131 -4.51 1.01 0.45
C GLY A 131 -4.67 -0.26 1.27
N ILE A 132 -3.58 -0.77 1.84
CA ILE A 132 -3.57 -2.03 2.60
C ILE A 132 -3.18 -1.83 4.07
N TYR A 133 -3.04 -0.61 4.50
CA TYR A 133 -2.72 -0.27 5.89
C TYR A 133 -3.81 -0.65 6.88
#